data_f8024a8d4d543dca5d001b09ac97697a
#
_entry.id   f8024a8d4d543dca5d001b09ac97697a
#
_cell.length_a   1.000
_cell.length_b   1.000
_cell.length_c   1.000
_cell.angle_alpha   90.00
_cell.angle_beta   90.00
_cell.angle_gamma   90.00
#
_symmetry.space_group_name_H-M   'P 1'
#
loop_
_entity.id
_entity.type
_entity.pdbx_description
1 polymer ?
#
loop_
_entity_poly.entity_id
_entity_poly.type
_entity_poly.pdbx_seq_one_letter_code
_entity_poly.pdbx_strand_id
1 'polypeptide(L)'
;MSENKFVKVYGAGLACCEAAWQIANRGVRVKLYEMKPHKFTPAHHSNGFAELVCSNSLRSDSVTNAVGLLKEEMRRIGSLIMDAAEATKVPAGSALAVDRDLFSAYITEKIKNHPLIEVIEGEVSTVNDGEITVIATGPLTSDAMAEYIQNELGASGLHFFDAAAPIVDFSSINMDVAFFASRYDKGDADYINCPMTREQYDAFYTELIGAREAEIKAFDREEQNKKLNVFEGCMPVEVMAKRGYDTLCYGPLKPVGLVDPRTGKESFAVVQLRKENKEGTMYNIVGFQTHLAFPEQRRVFRMIPGLENAEFLRYGIMHRNTYLNSPGFLNNDYSMLENSNVFFAGQMTGVEGYIESAGSGLVAGINAAARALGEEGTIFPDTTMIGSMASYVKNGSMSSKFVPMNANFGIIEPLGYRVKGGKIAKYEIVAARALEAIDGVVAEMKK
;
A
#
# COMPACT_ATOMS: atom_id res chain seq x y z
N MET A 1 -12.61 39.36 12.34
CA MET A 1 -13.42 38.25 11.81
C MET A 1 -12.45 37.34 11.06
N SER A 2 -12.16 36.15 11.58
CA SER A 2 -11.26 35.23 10.89
C SER A 2 -11.95 34.82 9.59
N GLU A 3 -11.31 35.15 8.45
CA GLU A 3 -11.66 34.51 7.19
C GLU A 3 -11.81 33.01 7.42
N ASN A 4 -12.84 32.42 6.84
CA ASN A 4 -13.19 31.00 6.95
C ASN A 4 -12.03 30.14 6.40
N LYS A 5 -10.98 29.96 7.19
CA LYS A 5 -9.80 29.19 6.78
C LYS A 5 -10.22 27.75 6.55
N PHE A 6 -9.94 27.23 5.39
CA PHE A 6 -10.14 25.84 5.02
C PHE A 6 -8.86 25.30 4.34
N VAL A 7 -8.70 24.00 4.39
CA VAL A 7 -7.65 23.28 3.67
C VAL A 7 -8.29 22.50 2.54
N LYS A 8 -7.71 22.55 1.35
CA LYS A 8 -8.10 21.72 0.23
C LYS A 8 -7.34 20.40 0.28
N VAL A 9 -8.04 19.31 0.02
CA VAL A 9 -7.45 17.95 -0.11
C VAL A 9 -7.86 17.38 -1.45
N TYR A 10 -6.90 17.01 -2.28
CA TYR A 10 -7.13 16.52 -3.63
C TYR A 10 -6.96 15.00 -3.71
N GLY A 11 -8.06 14.31 -4.02
CA GLY A 11 -8.26 12.87 -4.05
C GLY A 11 -9.05 12.37 -2.83
N ALA A 12 -9.50 11.11 -2.88
CA ALA A 12 -10.13 10.41 -1.77
C ALA A 12 -9.54 8.99 -1.56
N GLY A 13 -8.25 8.82 -1.83
CA GLY A 13 -7.48 7.63 -1.48
C GLY A 13 -7.14 7.57 0.02
N LEU A 14 -6.34 6.56 0.43
CA LEU A 14 -5.94 6.35 1.82
C LEU A 14 -5.29 7.60 2.45
N ALA A 15 -4.32 8.19 1.77
CA ALA A 15 -3.61 9.36 2.28
C ALA A 15 -4.49 10.60 2.36
N CYS A 16 -5.40 10.79 1.39
CA CYS A 16 -6.33 11.91 1.40
C CYS A 16 -7.34 11.83 2.54
N CYS A 17 -7.95 10.65 2.71
CA CYS A 17 -8.93 10.42 3.77
C CYS A 17 -8.28 10.59 5.15
N GLU A 18 -7.07 10.08 5.32
CA GLU A 18 -6.32 10.26 6.57
C GLU A 18 -5.98 11.74 6.80
N ALA A 19 -5.48 12.47 5.78
CA ALA A 19 -5.17 13.88 5.90
C ALA A 19 -6.42 14.71 6.22
N ALA A 20 -7.52 14.50 5.50
CA ALA A 20 -8.79 15.19 5.74
C ALA A 20 -9.31 14.95 7.16
N TRP A 21 -9.21 13.72 7.65
CA TRP A 21 -9.58 13.35 9.01
C TRP A 21 -8.76 14.08 10.07
N GLN A 22 -7.42 14.09 9.88
CA GLN A 22 -6.50 14.76 10.81
C GLN A 22 -6.73 16.28 10.84
N ILE A 23 -6.99 16.91 9.67
CA ILE A 23 -7.28 18.34 9.57
C ILE A 23 -8.59 18.66 10.28
N ALA A 24 -9.65 17.91 9.98
CA ALA A 24 -10.98 18.17 10.50
C ALA A 24 -11.06 17.98 12.02
N ASN A 25 -10.42 16.94 12.57
CA ASN A 25 -10.36 16.71 14.02
C ASN A 25 -9.56 17.77 14.79
N ARG A 26 -8.78 18.63 14.09
CA ARG A 26 -8.13 19.81 14.66
C ARG A 26 -8.94 21.11 14.48
N GLY A 27 -10.23 20.99 14.13
CA GLY A 27 -11.16 22.10 14.03
C GLY A 27 -11.03 22.92 12.75
N VAL A 28 -10.26 22.47 11.77
CA VAL A 28 -10.09 23.15 10.48
C VAL A 28 -11.06 22.57 9.44
N ARG A 29 -11.75 23.43 8.70
CA ARG A 29 -12.64 23.01 7.59
C ARG A 29 -11.81 22.40 6.45
N VAL A 30 -12.36 21.35 5.83
CA VAL A 30 -11.75 20.65 4.69
C VAL A 30 -12.68 20.71 3.49
N LYS A 31 -12.10 21.01 2.32
CA LYS A 31 -12.72 20.76 1.01
C LYS A 31 -11.99 19.61 0.35
N LEU A 32 -12.61 18.44 0.36
CA LEU A 32 -12.06 17.23 -0.24
C LEU A 32 -12.62 17.06 -1.65
N TYR A 33 -11.72 17.07 -2.64
CA TYR A 33 -12.07 16.92 -4.05
C TYR A 33 -11.78 15.50 -4.52
N GLU A 34 -12.78 14.86 -5.13
CA GLU A 34 -12.65 13.51 -5.68
C GLU A 34 -13.25 13.45 -7.09
N MET A 35 -12.51 12.94 -8.06
CA MET A 35 -12.97 12.89 -9.45
C MET A 35 -14.04 11.82 -9.69
N LYS A 36 -14.14 10.80 -8.83
CA LYS A 36 -15.25 9.83 -8.87
C LYS A 36 -16.55 10.48 -8.39
N PRO A 37 -17.70 10.10 -8.92
CA PRO A 37 -17.97 9.03 -9.88
C PRO A 37 -17.79 9.43 -11.36
N HIS A 38 -17.41 10.67 -11.66
CA HIS A 38 -17.36 11.17 -13.04
C HIS A 38 -16.19 10.65 -13.85
N LYS A 39 -15.07 10.37 -13.19
CA LYS A 39 -13.84 9.84 -13.82
C LYS A 39 -13.20 8.79 -12.92
N PHE A 40 -12.79 7.67 -13.52
CA PHE A 40 -12.11 6.57 -12.83
C PHE A 40 -10.70 6.41 -13.34
N THR A 41 -9.80 5.97 -12.48
CA THR A 41 -8.48 5.46 -12.91
C THR A 41 -8.62 4.03 -13.44
N PRO A 42 -7.63 3.50 -14.16
CA PRO A 42 -7.67 2.12 -14.64
C PRO A 42 -7.79 1.04 -13.54
N ALA A 43 -7.43 1.37 -12.30
CA ALA A 43 -7.42 0.40 -11.18
C ALA A 43 -8.62 0.52 -10.25
N HIS A 44 -9.32 1.65 -10.22
CA HIS A 44 -10.46 1.87 -9.35
C HIS A 44 -11.77 1.48 -10.02
N HIS A 45 -12.64 0.81 -9.28
CA HIS A 45 -13.94 0.30 -9.77
C HIS A 45 -15.11 0.68 -8.88
N SER A 46 -14.84 1.16 -7.66
CA SER A 46 -15.85 1.57 -6.68
C SER A 46 -15.94 3.09 -6.58
N ASN A 47 -17.16 3.61 -6.32
CA ASN A 47 -17.37 5.01 -5.94
C ASN A 47 -16.91 5.32 -4.50
N GLY A 48 -16.58 4.29 -3.72
CA GLY A 48 -16.11 4.42 -2.35
C GLY A 48 -14.73 5.07 -2.25
N PHE A 49 -14.42 5.60 -1.08
CA PHE A 49 -13.12 6.20 -0.76
C PHE A 49 -12.15 5.12 -0.28
N ALA A 50 -10.85 5.41 -0.33
CA ALA A 50 -9.78 4.53 0.14
C ALA A 50 -9.88 3.08 -0.40
N GLU A 51 -10.27 2.91 -1.67
CA GLU A 51 -10.36 1.61 -2.32
C GLU A 51 -9.00 0.93 -2.38
N LEU A 52 -8.93 -0.31 -1.88
CA LEU A 52 -7.70 -1.13 -1.92
C LEU A 52 -7.60 -1.86 -3.26
N VAL A 53 -6.76 -1.38 -4.16
CA VAL A 53 -6.73 -1.83 -5.56
C VAL A 53 -5.90 -3.09 -5.81
N CYS A 54 -4.82 -3.34 -5.06
CA CYS A 54 -3.93 -4.47 -5.33
C CYS A 54 -4.08 -5.64 -4.35
N SER A 55 -4.32 -5.38 -3.07
CA SER A 55 -4.40 -6.39 -2.01
C SER A 55 -5.33 -5.91 -0.89
N ASN A 56 -5.95 -6.84 -0.17
CA ASN A 56 -6.69 -6.53 1.05
C ASN A 56 -5.82 -6.63 2.30
N SER A 57 -4.54 -6.99 2.15
CA SER A 57 -3.61 -7.10 3.27
C SER A 57 -2.91 -5.78 3.54
N LEU A 58 -2.93 -5.40 4.81
CA LEU A 58 -2.13 -4.31 5.35
C LEU A 58 -0.82 -4.83 5.96
N ARG A 59 -0.40 -6.05 5.60
CA ARG A 59 0.82 -6.73 6.07
C ARG A 59 0.82 -7.04 7.57
N SER A 60 2.00 -7.39 8.14
CA SER A 60 2.15 -7.79 9.54
C SER A 60 1.66 -6.74 10.52
N ASP A 61 0.98 -7.15 11.60
CA ASP A 61 0.51 -6.28 12.68
C ASP A 61 1.44 -6.29 13.90
N SER A 62 2.49 -7.11 13.90
CA SER A 62 3.46 -7.17 14.99
C SER A 62 4.36 -5.93 15.01
N VAL A 63 4.54 -5.31 16.18
CA VAL A 63 5.45 -4.16 16.39
C VAL A 63 6.94 -4.51 16.17
N THR A 64 7.29 -5.81 16.18
CA THR A 64 8.63 -6.28 15.80
C THR A 64 8.83 -6.34 14.28
N ASN A 65 7.81 -5.94 13.52
CA ASN A 65 7.87 -5.67 12.09
C ASN A 65 7.66 -4.17 11.85
N ALA A 66 8.44 -3.58 10.97
CA ALA A 66 8.43 -2.13 10.77
C ALA A 66 7.05 -1.55 10.38
N VAL A 67 6.29 -2.24 9.51
CA VAL A 67 4.95 -1.80 9.15
C VAL A 67 3.95 -2.01 10.31
N GLY A 68 4.16 -2.99 11.17
CA GLY A 68 3.37 -3.16 12.39
C GLY A 68 3.64 -2.06 13.41
N LEU A 69 4.91 -1.65 13.53
CA LEU A 69 5.28 -0.49 14.35
C LEU A 69 4.62 0.79 13.83
N LEU A 70 4.69 1.05 12.52
CA LEU A 70 4.04 2.20 11.90
C LEU A 70 2.53 2.23 12.19
N LYS A 71 1.84 1.09 12.10
CA LYS A 71 0.42 0.99 12.44
C LYS A 71 0.13 1.36 13.88
N GLU A 72 0.95 0.86 14.81
CA GLU A 72 0.77 1.16 16.23
C GLU A 72 1.02 2.65 16.54
N GLU A 73 2.00 3.26 15.88
CA GLU A 73 2.23 4.70 15.94
C GLU A 73 1.01 5.49 15.44
N MET A 74 0.44 5.09 14.29
CA MET A 74 -0.76 5.72 13.73
C MET A 74 -2.00 5.53 14.63
N ARG A 75 -2.19 4.35 15.25
CA ARG A 75 -3.27 4.11 16.23
C ARG A 75 -3.21 5.11 17.39
N ARG A 76 -2.02 5.33 17.96
CA ARG A 76 -1.83 6.26 19.08
C ARG A 76 -2.13 7.72 18.71
N ILE A 77 -1.92 8.08 17.45
CA ILE A 77 -2.23 9.43 16.94
C ILE A 77 -3.72 9.60 16.62
N GLY A 78 -4.47 8.50 16.46
CA GLY A 78 -5.91 8.54 16.13
C GLY A 78 -6.18 8.48 14.60
N SER A 79 -5.58 7.51 13.92
CA SER A 79 -5.74 7.28 12.49
C SER A 79 -7.11 6.71 12.12
N LEU A 80 -7.81 7.34 11.18
CA LEU A 80 -9.04 6.82 10.57
C LEU A 80 -8.80 5.48 9.85
N ILE A 81 -7.68 5.36 9.15
CA ILE A 81 -7.34 4.16 8.40
C ILE A 81 -7.14 2.97 9.33
N MET A 82 -6.54 3.19 10.49
CA MET A 82 -6.37 2.12 11.49
C MET A 82 -7.69 1.75 12.18
N ASP A 83 -8.56 2.72 12.47
CA ASP A 83 -9.90 2.46 12.99
C ASP A 83 -10.75 1.62 12.01
N ALA A 84 -10.70 1.98 10.72
CA ALA A 84 -11.38 1.22 9.66
C ALA A 84 -10.82 -0.20 9.53
N ALA A 85 -9.49 -0.35 9.61
CA ALA A 85 -8.84 -1.65 9.51
C ALA A 85 -9.25 -2.59 10.64
N GLU A 86 -9.35 -2.09 11.86
CA GLU A 86 -9.79 -2.89 13.02
C GLU A 86 -11.28 -3.25 12.92
N ALA A 87 -12.14 -2.30 12.49
CA ALA A 87 -13.58 -2.53 12.33
C ALA A 87 -13.94 -3.55 11.24
N THR A 88 -13.07 -3.74 10.23
CA THR A 88 -13.36 -4.54 9.04
C THR A 88 -12.38 -5.70 8.81
N LYS A 89 -11.65 -6.05 9.86
CA LYS A 89 -10.65 -7.10 9.89
C LYS A 89 -11.22 -8.47 9.49
N VAL A 90 -10.44 -9.20 8.69
CA VAL A 90 -10.70 -10.59 8.34
C VAL A 90 -9.52 -11.47 8.75
N PRO A 91 -9.75 -12.77 9.04
CA PRO A 91 -8.68 -13.69 9.40
C PRO A 91 -7.59 -13.78 8.32
N ALA A 92 -6.32 -13.61 8.71
CA ALA A 92 -5.17 -13.69 7.81
C ALA A 92 -3.87 -14.04 8.55
N GLY A 93 -3.93 -14.92 9.56
CA GLY A 93 -2.77 -15.33 10.36
C GLY A 93 -2.12 -14.14 11.08
N SER A 94 -0.82 -13.92 10.87
CA SER A 94 -0.08 -12.81 11.47
C SER A 94 -0.19 -11.48 10.71
N ALA A 95 -0.91 -11.44 9.61
CA ALA A 95 -1.16 -10.23 8.83
C ALA A 95 -2.48 -9.57 9.27
N LEU A 96 -2.53 -8.24 9.21
CA LEU A 96 -3.79 -7.49 9.25
C LEU A 96 -4.35 -7.45 7.84
N ALA A 97 -5.45 -8.14 7.60
CA ALA A 97 -6.22 -8.07 6.37
C ALA A 97 -7.64 -7.59 6.66
N VAL A 98 -8.27 -6.97 5.68
CA VAL A 98 -9.59 -6.35 5.81
C VAL A 98 -10.54 -6.84 4.72
N ASP A 99 -11.83 -6.80 4.99
CA ASP A 99 -12.84 -6.84 3.94
C ASP A 99 -12.78 -5.52 3.16
N ARG A 100 -12.50 -5.59 1.85
CA ARG A 100 -12.26 -4.39 1.03
C ARG A 100 -13.45 -3.46 0.95
N ASP A 101 -14.63 -4.05 0.79
CA ASP A 101 -15.84 -3.26 0.56
C ASP A 101 -16.29 -2.61 1.86
N LEU A 102 -16.25 -3.35 2.96
CA LEU A 102 -16.56 -2.82 4.29
C LEU A 102 -15.55 -1.74 4.72
N PHE A 103 -14.25 -1.94 4.42
CA PHE A 103 -13.21 -0.97 4.72
C PHE A 103 -13.43 0.36 3.99
N SER A 104 -13.67 0.28 2.68
CA SER A 104 -13.96 1.47 1.87
C SER A 104 -15.27 2.14 2.30
N ALA A 105 -16.33 1.37 2.59
CA ALA A 105 -17.61 1.88 3.06
C ALA A 105 -17.47 2.61 4.40
N TYR A 106 -16.75 2.04 5.36
CA TYR A 106 -16.50 2.66 6.68
C TYR A 106 -15.83 4.02 6.55
N ILE A 107 -14.75 4.11 5.77
CA ILE A 107 -14.01 5.36 5.56
C ILE A 107 -14.88 6.38 4.84
N THR A 108 -15.60 5.95 3.79
CA THR A 108 -16.50 6.81 3.02
C THR A 108 -17.56 7.43 3.91
N GLU A 109 -18.19 6.62 4.78
CA GLU A 109 -19.19 7.08 5.72
C GLU A 109 -18.63 8.09 6.73
N LYS A 110 -17.47 7.80 7.32
CA LYS A 110 -16.82 8.69 8.29
C LYS A 110 -16.45 10.04 7.69
N ILE A 111 -15.90 10.06 6.48
CA ILE A 111 -15.52 11.29 5.78
C ILE A 111 -16.76 12.10 5.38
N LYS A 112 -17.77 11.47 4.75
CA LYS A 112 -18.98 12.17 4.28
C LYS A 112 -19.85 12.72 5.42
N ASN A 113 -19.83 12.06 6.57
CA ASN A 113 -20.63 12.48 7.74
C ASN A 113 -19.87 13.43 8.69
N HIS A 114 -18.60 13.74 8.43
CA HIS A 114 -17.84 14.64 9.29
C HIS A 114 -18.28 16.10 9.09
N PRO A 115 -18.69 16.84 10.15
CA PRO A 115 -19.30 18.18 10.02
C PRO A 115 -18.36 19.25 9.43
N LEU A 116 -17.06 19.03 9.46
CA LEU A 116 -16.05 19.95 8.92
C LEU A 116 -15.48 19.53 7.57
N ILE A 117 -15.95 18.41 6.98
CA ILE A 117 -15.49 17.94 5.67
C ILE A 117 -16.58 18.11 4.63
N GLU A 118 -16.34 18.98 3.67
CA GLU A 118 -17.16 19.13 2.47
C GLU A 118 -16.55 18.30 1.33
N VAL A 119 -17.30 17.32 0.84
CA VAL A 119 -16.89 16.51 -0.32
C VAL A 119 -17.38 17.17 -1.60
N ILE A 120 -16.47 17.41 -2.53
CA ILE A 120 -16.74 18.06 -3.83
C ILE A 120 -16.36 17.05 -4.93
N GLU A 121 -17.36 16.63 -5.70
CA GLU A 121 -17.15 15.72 -6.83
C GLU A 121 -16.66 16.50 -8.04
N GLY A 122 -15.49 16.10 -8.54
CA GLY A 122 -14.88 16.69 -9.72
C GLY A 122 -13.37 16.56 -9.76
N GLU A 123 -12.83 16.57 -10.96
CA GLU A 123 -11.39 16.59 -11.18
C GLU A 123 -10.82 17.98 -10.89
N VAL A 124 -9.74 18.04 -10.14
CA VAL A 124 -8.96 19.27 -9.90
C VAL A 124 -7.56 19.04 -10.45
N SER A 125 -7.07 20.02 -11.21
CA SER A 125 -5.77 19.95 -11.88
C SER A 125 -4.83 21.11 -11.55
N THR A 126 -5.23 22.01 -10.66
CA THR A 126 -4.44 23.21 -10.31
C THR A 126 -4.56 23.54 -8.83
N VAL A 127 -3.56 24.22 -8.30
CA VAL A 127 -3.57 24.79 -6.94
C VAL A 127 -3.64 26.31 -7.06
N ASN A 128 -4.48 26.94 -6.27
CA ASN A 128 -4.57 28.40 -6.27
C ASN A 128 -3.53 28.98 -5.32
N ASP A 129 -2.97 30.13 -5.70
CA ASP A 129 -1.98 30.83 -4.88
C ASP A 129 -2.53 31.20 -3.50
N GLY A 130 -1.72 30.98 -2.48
CA GLY A 130 -2.03 31.34 -1.10
C GLY A 130 -2.98 30.37 -0.37
N GLU A 131 -3.56 29.39 -1.05
CA GLU A 131 -4.42 28.36 -0.41
C GLU A 131 -3.57 27.21 0.15
N ILE A 132 -3.95 26.71 1.32
CA ILE A 132 -3.32 25.52 1.90
C ILE A 132 -3.95 24.30 1.24
N THR A 133 -3.12 23.49 0.60
CA THR A 133 -3.56 22.36 -0.21
C THR A 133 -2.74 21.11 0.08
N VAL A 134 -3.41 19.97 0.25
CA VAL A 134 -2.77 18.64 0.31
C VAL A 134 -3.08 17.89 -0.99
N ILE A 135 -2.04 17.63 -1.79
CA ILE A 135 -2.14 16.86 -3.03
C ILE A 135 -1.79 15.40 -2.71
N ALA A 136 -2.79 14.52 -2.75
CA ALA A 136 -2.61 13.11 -2.45
C ALA A 136 -3.41 12.23 -3.43
N THR A 137 -3.40 12.62 -4.70
CA THR A 137 -4.14 11.98 -5.81
C THR A 137 -3.63 10.59 -6.17
N GLY A 138 -2.56 10.15 -5.49
CA GLY A 138 -2.01 8.80 -5.58
C GLY A 138 -1.17 8.56 -6.84
N PRO A 139 -0.70 7.30 -7.02
CA PRO A 139 0.21 6.95 -8.11
C PRO A 139 -0.47 6.95 -9.49
N LEU A 140 -1.80 6.89 -9.52
CA LEU A 140 -2.64 6.96 -10.73
C LEU A 140 -3.29 8.34 -10.86
N THR A 141 -2.56 9.39 -10.52
CA THR A 141 -3.02 10.78 -10.68
C THR A 141 -3.41 11.05 -12.12
N SER A 142 -4.35 11.97 -12.34
CA SER A 142 -4.79 12.30 -13.69
C SER A 142 -3.69 12.99 -14.50
N ASP A 143 -3.73 12.85 -15.82
CA ASP A 143 -2.74 13.45 -16.72
C ASP A 143 -2.66 14.97 -16.51
N ALA A 144 -3.79 15.65 -16.36
CA ALA A 144 -3.84 17.08 -16.12
C ALA A 144 -3.17 17.51 -14.80
N MET A 145 -3.38 16.76 -13.71
CA MET A 145 -2.70 17.01 -12.44
C MET A 145 -1.22 16.64 -12.53
N ALA A 146 -0.85 15.56 -13.23
CA ALA A 146 0.55 15.18 -13.43
C ALA A 146 1.32 16.26 -14.19
N GLU A 147 0.75 16.80 -15.28
CA GLU A 147 1.31 17.91 -16.04
C GLU A 147 1.47 19.18 -15.20
N TYR A 148 0.46 19.51 -14.39
CA TYR A 148 0.53 20.66 -13.48
C TYR A 148 1.66 20.50 -12.46
N ILE A 149 1.75 19.33 -11.80
CA ILE A 149 2.82 19.03 -10.83
C ILE A 149 4.20 19.14 -11.49
N GLN A 150 4.35 18.65 -12.71
CA GLN A 150 5.62 18.69 -13.43
C GLN A 150 5.99 20.09 -13.92
N ASN A 151 5.07 20.81 -14.55
CA ASN A 151 5.35 22.03 -15.28
C ASN A 151 5.28 23.29 -14.39
N GLU A 152 4.27 23.34 -13.50
CA GLU A 152 4.00 24.54 -12.70
C GLU A 152 4.63 24.45 -11.30
N LEU A 153 4.70 23.25 -10.72
CA LEU A 153 5.32 23.05 -9.41
C LEU A 153 6.79 22.59 -9.50
N GLY A 154 7.31 22.36 -10.71
CA GLY A 154 8.73 22.05 -10.94
C GLY A 154 9.16 20.66 -10.46
N ALA A 155 8.23 19.77 -10.15
CA ALA A 155 8.55 18.43 -9.69
C ALA A 155 9.03 17.53 -10.83
N SER A 156 10.20 16.90 -10.68
CA SER A 156 10.59 15.81 -11.57
C SER A 156 9.83 14.54 -11.21
N GLY A 157 9.03 14.03 -12.15
CA GLY A 157 8.32 12.76 -11.98
C GLY A 157 9.20 11.58 -12.37
N LEU A 158 9.11 10.50 -11.59
CA LEU A 158 9.67 9.19 -11.89
C LEU A 158 8.51 8.20 -12.01
N HIS A 159 8.68 7.18 -12.85
CA HIS A 159 7.64 6.19 -13.08
C HIS A 159 8.13 4.80 -12.67
N PHE A 160 7.23 3.98 -12.13
CA PHE A 160 7.42 2.55 -11.94
C PHE A 160 6.14 1.80 -12.27
N PHE A 161 6.25 0.49 -12.46
CA PHE A 161 5.10 -0.35 -12.74
C PHE A 161 4.74 -1.17 -11.51
N ASP A 162 3.45 -1.24 -11.21
CA ASP A 162 2.86 -2.07 -10.16
C ASP A 162 1.84 -3.04 -10.78
N ALA A 163 1.71 -4.23 -10.20
CA ALA A 163 0.80 -5.24 -10.70
C ALA A 163 -0.10 -5.77 -9.59
N ALA A 164 -1.38 -5.97 -9.89
CA ALA A 164 -2.34 -6.61 -9.01
C ALA A 164 -2.42 -8.12 -9.26
N ALA A 165 -2.70 -8.88 -8.19
CA ALA A 165 -2.91 -10.32 -8.26
C ALA A 165 -4.40 -10.64 -8.55
N PRO A 166 -4.70 -11.80 -9.18
CA PRO A 166 -6.06 -12.23 -9.44
C PRO A 166 -6.81 -12.63 -8.17
N ILE A 167 -8.14 -12.50 -8.23
CA ILE A 167 -9.09 -12.97 -7.22
C ILE A 167 -9.96 -14.07 -7.84
N VAL A 168 -10.14 -15.17 -7.11
CA VAL A 168 -10.96 -16.32 -7.53
C VAL A 168 -12.13 -16.56 -6.58
N ASP A 169 -13.22 -17.11 -7.11
CA ASP A 169 -14.38 -17.54 -6.35
C ASP A 169 -14.06 -18.82 -5.57
N PHE A 170 -14.41 -18.83 -4.26
CA PHE A 170 -14.17 -19.97 -3.38
C PHE A 170 -14.86 -21.26 -3.88
N SER A 171 -16.09 -21.14 -4.39
CA SER A 171 -16.87 -22.30 -4.84
C SER A 171 -16.24 -23.02 -6.03
N SER A 172 -15.33 -22.36 -6.73
CA SER A 172 -14.59 -22.90 -7.89
C SER A 172 -13.25 -23.55 -7.52
N ILE A 173 -12.86 -23.51 -6.24
CA ILE A 173 -11.63 -24.12 -5.74
C ILE A 173 -11.88 -25.59 -5.41
N ASN A 174 -11.06 -26.48 -5.94
CA ASN A 174 -11.15 -27.90 -5.64
C ASN A 174 -10.50 -28.22 -4.27
N MET A 175 -11.32 -28.30 -3.23
CA MET A 175 -10.88 -28.58 -1.86
C MET A 175 -10.51 -30.05 -1.62
N ASP A 176 -10.71 -30.95 -2.57
CA ASP A 176 -10.17 -32.32 -2.50
C ASP A 176 -8.64 -32.31 -2.73
N VAL A 177 -8.13 -31.30 -3.41
CA VAL A 177 -6.71 -31.10 -3.70
C VAL A 177 -6.09 -30.03 -2.80
N ALA A 178 -6.75 -28.89 -2.65
CA ALA A 178 -6.33 -27.80 -1.77
C ALA A 178 -6.67 -28.09 -0.30
N PHE A 179 -5.98 -27.43 0.64
CA PHE A 179 -6.22 -27.61 2.08
C PHE A 179 -5.98 -26.30 2.85
N PHE A 180 -6.70 -26.15 3.96
CA PHE A 180 -6.47 -25.05 4.89
C PHE A 180 -5.28 -25.34 5.80
N ALA A 181 -4.33 -24.43 5.89
CA ALA A 181 -3.23 -24.45 6.86
C ALA A 181 -2.59 -23.09 7.02
N SER A 182 -1.96 -22.87 8.17
CA SER A 182 -1.01 -21.77 8.38
C SER A 182 0.43 -22.30 8.37
N ARG A 183 1.37 -21.44 7.98
CA ARG A 183 2.78 -21.81 7.90
C ARG A 183 3.36 -22.03 9.29
N TYR A 184 4.01 -23.18 9.50
CA TYR A 184 4.54 -23.64 10.79
C TYR A 184 3.49 -23.78 11.89
N ASP A 185 2.23 -24.03 11.54
CA ASP A 185 1.08 -24.10 12.46
C ASP A 185 0.97 -22.90 13.40
N LYS A 186 1.37 -21.71 12.88
CA LYS A 186 1.30 -20.45 13.64
C LYS A 186 -0.01 -19.72 13.33
N GLY A 187 -0.86 -19.61 14.35
CA GLY A 187 -2.19 -19.01 14.22
C GLY A 187 -3.22 -19.96 13.63
N ASP A 188 -4.36 -19.42 13.21
CA ASP A 188 -5.44 -20.18 12.60
C ASP A 188 -5.10 -20.59 11.16
N ALA A 189 -5.75 -21.65 10.66
CA ALA A 189 -5.56 -22.16 9.30
C ALA A 189 -6.29 -21.29 8.27
N ASP A 190 -5.86 -20.02 8.13
CA ASP A 190 -6.57 -18.99 7.38
C ASP A 190 -6.28 -18.97 5.87
N TYR A 191 -5.25 -19.71 5.42
CA TYR A 191 -4.87 -19.77 4.02
C TYR A 191 -5.27 -21.11 3.40
N ILE A 192 -5.80 -21.05 2.17
CA ILE A 192 -5.92 -22.23 1.33
C ILE A 192 -4.60 -22.46 0.63
N ASN A 193 -4.10 -23.69 0.66
CA ASN A 193 -2.82 -24.08 0.10
C ASN A 193 -3.04 -25.06 -1.05
N CYS A 194 -2.51 -24.74 -2.23
CA CYS A 194 -2.57 -25.52 -3.44
C CYS A 194 -1.19 -26.17 -3.68
N PRO A 195 -0.99 -27.44 -3.31
CA PRO A 195 0.31 -28.10 -3.40
C PRO A 195 0.61 -28.57 -4.82
N MET A 196 1.87 -28.49 -5.22
CA MET A 196 2.36 -28.95 -6.52
C MET A 196 3.47 -29.99 -6.35
N THR A 197 3.41 -31.07 -7.14
CA THR A 197 4.57 -31.96 -7.34
C THR A 197 5.64 -31.25 -8.21
N ARG A 198 6.81 -31.85 -8.33
CA ARG A 198 7.86 -31.32 -9.22
C ARG A 198 7.37 -31.28 -10.67
N GLU A 199 6.75 -32.34 -11.15
CA GLU A 199 6.26 -32.45 -12.53
C GLU A 199 5.16 -31.41 -12.83
N GLN A 200 4.27 -31.15 -11.87
CA GLN A 200 3.25 -30.11 -11.99
C GLN A 200 3.87 -28.71 -12.01
N TYR A 201 4.87 -28.48 -11.16
CA TYR A 201 5.62 -27.22 -11.15
C TYR A 201 6.38 -27.01 -12.46
N ASP A 202 7.06 -28.03 -12.99
CA ASP A 202 7.80 -27.95 -14.25
C ASP A 202 6.90 -27.56 -15.43
N ALA A 203 5.72 -28.19 -15.51
CA ALA A 203 4.72 -27.86 -16.51
C ALA A 203 4.20 -26.41 -16.35
N PHE A 204 3.83 -26.05 -15.12
CA PHE A 204 3.37 -24.70 -14.79
C PHE A 204 4.44 -23.63 -15.10
N TYR A 205 5.68 -23.85 -14.65
CA TYR A 205 6.79 -22.93 -14.87
C TYR A 205 7.04 -22.68 -16.35
N THR A 206 7.07 -23.77 -17.15
CA THR A 206 7.28 -23.68 -18.60
C THR A 206 6.21 -22.84 -19.29
N GLU A 207 4.96 -23.08 -18.94
CA GLU A 207 3.82 -22.33 -19.51
C GLU A 207 3.78 -20.87 -19.00
N LEU A 208 4.19 -20.63 -17.76
CA LEU A 208 4.24 -19.29 -17.18
C LEU A 208 5.27 -18.39 -17.88
N ILE A 209 6.50 -18.90 -18.10
CA ILE A 209 7.55 -18.11 -18.76
C ILE A 209 7.32 -17.89 -20.25
N GLY A 210 6.55 -18.79 -20.89
CA GLY A 210 6.14 -18.70 -22.30
C GLY A 210 4.83 -17.97 -22.53
N ALA A 211 4.11 -17.59 -21.49
CA ALA A 211 2.80 -16.97 -21.61
C ALA A 211 2.88 -15.56 -22.20
N ARG A 212 1.85 -15.21 -22.98
CA ARG A 212 1.76 -13.89 -23.60
C ARG A 212 1.39 -12.82 -22.58
N GLU A 213 2.18 -11.77 -22.53
CA GLU A 213 1.91 -10.57 -21.74
C GLU A 213 0.81 -9.72 -22.42
N ALA A 214 0.11 -8.91 -21.62
CA ALA A 214 -0.87 -7.95 -22.13
C ALA A 214 -0.17 -6.88 -22.99
N GLU A 215 -0.87 -6.38 -24.01
CA GLU A 215 -0.34 -5.30 -24.84
C GLU A 215 -0.24 -4.01 -24.02
N ILE A 216 0.94 -3.41 -24.04
CA ILE A 216 1.21 -2.12 -23.43
C ILE A 216 0.91 -1.03 -24.43
N LYS A 217 0.26 0.05 -24.00
CA LYS A 217 -0.02 1.21 -24.84
C LYS A 217 1.28 1.76 -25.43
N ALA A 218 1.23 2.24 -26.67
CA ALA A 218 2.43 2.65 -27.43
C ALA A 218 3.33 3.67 -26.70
N PHE A 219 2.74 4.53 -25.86
CA PHE A 219 3.45 5.52 -25.06
C PHE A 219 4.34 4.88 -23.96
N ASP A 220 3.94 3.75 -23.42
CA ASP A 220 4.68 3.03 -22.37
C ASP A 220 5.80 2.14 -22.97
N ARG A 221 5.79 1.85 -24.28
CA ARG A 221 6.80 1.02 -24.95
C ARG A 221 8.19 1.67 -25.02
N GLU A 222 8.27 2.98 -25.14
CA GLU A 222 9.56 3.68 -25.20
C GLU A 222 10.31 3.67 -23.87
N GLU A 223 9.59 3.66 -22.75
CA GLU A 223 10.18 3.55 -21.41
C GLU A 223 10.51 2.10 -21.00
N GLN A 224 9.76 1.11 -21.50
CA GLN A 224 10.07 -0.31 -21.24
C GLN A 224 11.38 -0.78 -21.87
N ASN A 225 11.79 -0.22 -23.00
CA ASN A 225 13.10 -0.48 -23.59
C ASN A 225 14.27 0.01 -22.70
N LYS A 226 13.98 0.85 -21.69
CA LYS A 226 14.88 1.25 -20.61
C LYS A 226 14.53 0.43 -19.37
N LYS A 227 14.96 -0.88 -19.27
CA LYS A 227 14.82 -1.77 -18.11
C LYS A 227 13.63 -1.43 -17.20
N LEU A 228 12.55 -2.24 -17.25
CA LEU A 228 11.38 -2.15 -16.35
C LEU A 228 11.85 -1.91 -14.90
N ASN A 229 11.64 -0.69 -14.38
CA ASN A 229 11.75 -0.41 -12.97
C ASN A 229 10.48 -0.95 -12.29
N VAL A 230 10.47 -2.23 -11.93
CA VAL A 230 9.42 -2.85 -11.14
C VAL A 230 9.85 -2.82 -9.70
N PHE A 231 8.97 -2.38 -8.82
CA PHE A 231 9.21 -2.48 -7.37
C PHE A 231 9.26 -3.95 -6.96
N GLU A 232 10.30 -4.39 -6.22
CA GLU A 232 10.51 -5.81 -5.90
C GLU A 232 9.32 -6.46 -5.19
N GLY A 233 8.61 -5.72 -4.34
CA GLY A 233 7.44 -6.20 -3.60
C GLY A 233 6.19 -6.44 -4.46
N CYS A 234 6.14 -5.86 -5.67
CA CYS A 234 5.01 -5.95 -6.61
C CYS A 234 5.42 -6.54 -7.96
N MET A 235 6.56 -7.27 -7.98
CA MET A 235 7.07 -7.87 -9.20
C MET A 235 6.12 -8.93 -9.75
N PRO A 236 5.78 -8.87 -11.06
CA PRO A 236 4.96 -9.88 -11.70
C PRO A 236 5.55 -11.28 -11.57
N VAL A 237 4.69 -12.28 -11.35
CA VAL A 237 5.10 -13.68 -11.11
C VAL A 237 5.87 -14.26 -12.29
N GLU A 238 5.50 -13.91 -13.53
CA GLU A 238 6.21 -14.31 -14.74
C GLU A 238 7.60 -13.67 -14.86
N VAL A 239 7.76 -12.44 -14.35
CA VAL A 239 9.06 -11.75 -14.31
C VAL A 239 9.97 -12.39 -13.24
N MET A 240 9.41 -12.75 -12.07
CA MET A 240 10.12 -13.53 -11.06
C MET A 240 10.57 -14.88 -11.60
N ALA A 241 9.69 -15.60 -12.30
CA ALA A 241 9.99 -16.88 -12.92
C ALA A 241 11.16 -16.78 -13.93
N LYS A 242 11.20 -15.73 -14.75
CA LYS A 242 12.27 -15.49 -15.73
C LYS A 242 13.64 -15.21 -15.10
N ARG A 243 13.72 -14.89 -13.79
CA ARG A 243 14.99 -14.73 -13.05
C ARG A 243 15.69 -16.06 -12.73
N GLY A 244 14.96 -17.16 -12.73
CA GLY A 244 15.50 -18.50 -12.52
C GLY A 244 14.44 -19.50 -12.05
N TYR A 245 14.65 -20.76 -12.36
CA TYR A 245 13.73 -21.87 -12.10
C TYR A 245 13.31 -21.96 -10.62
N ASP A 246 14.24 -21.83 -9.69
CA ASP A 246 13.97 -21.96 -8.27
C ASP A 246 13.41 -20.68 -7.62
N THR A 247 13.39 -19.55 -8.33
CA THR A 247 13.05 -18.24 -7.75
C THR A 247 11.67 -18.25 -7.10
N LEU A 248 10.68 -18.86 -7.74
CA LEU A 248 9.32 -18.94 -7.20
C LEU A 248 9.23 -19.79 -5.94
N CYS A 249 10.01 -20.87 -5.85
CA CYS A 249 10.04 -21.77 -4.68
C CYS A 249 10.71 -21.16 -3.44
N TYR A 250 11.53 -20.11 -3.61
CA TYR A 250 12.05 -19.28 -2.52
C TYR A 250 11.20 -18.02 -2.25
N GLY A 251 10.24 -17.74 -3.14
CA GLY A 251 9.33 -16.60 -3.11
C GLY A 251 7.87 -17.01 -2.86
N PRO A 252 6.95 -16.67 -3.80
CA PRO A 252 5.51 -16.83 -3.61
C PRO A 252 5.05 -18.30 -3.53
N LEU A 253 5.79 -19.26 -4.08
CA LEU A 253 5.46 -20.68 -4.06
C LEU A 253 6.28 -21.47 -3.04
N LYS A 254 6.85 -20.82 -2.04
CA LYS A 254 7.68 -21.48 -1.02
C LYS A 254 6.88 -22.57 -0.28
N PRO A 255 7.34 -23.85 -0.26
CA PRO A 255 6.62 -24.94 0.40
C PRO A 255 6.89 -25.05 1.90
N VAL A 256 8.05 -24.56 2.36
CA VAL A 256 8.59 -24.80 3.70
C VAL A 256 7.61 -24.37 4.79
N GLY A 257 7.34 -25.26 5.73
CA GLY A 257 6.42 -25.05 6.86
C GLY A 257 4.95 -25.27 6.51
N LEU A 258 4.65 -25.86 5.34
CA LEU A 258 3.29 -26.26 4.91
C LEU A 258 3.28 -27.75 4.64
N VAL A 259 2.76 -28.53 5.57
CA VAL A 259 2.63 -29.99 5.43
C VAL A 259 1.25 -30.30 4.84
N ASP A 260 1.23 -31.05 3.74
CA ASP A 260 -0.02 -31.54 3.15
C ASP A 260 -0.62 -32.64 4.07
N PRO A 261 -1.83 -32.43 4.64
CA PRO A 261 -2.41 -33.37 5.59
C PRO A 261 -2.71 -34.74 4.99
N ARG A 262 -2.81 -34.84 3.66
CA ARG A 262 -3.08 -36.11 2.95
C ARG A 262 -1.83 -36.97 2.83
N THR A 263 -0.65 -36.36 2.70
CA THR A 263 0.62 -37.06 2.50
C THR A 263 1.52 -37.06 3.74
N GLY A 264 1.27 -36.15 4.69
CA GLY A 264 2.13 -35.90 5.85
C GLY A 264 3.49 -35.31 5.49
N LYS A 265 3.64 -34.74 4.28
CA LYS A 265 4.93 -34.21 3.76
C LYS A 265 4.75 -32.81 3.18
N GLU A 266 5.84 -32.06 3.12
CA GLU A 266 5.91 -30.84 2.33
C GLU A 266 5.92 -31.17 0.83
N SER A 267 5.24 -30.36 0.04
CA SER A 267 5.18 -30.47 -1.43
C SER A 267 6.42 -29.82 -2.06
N PHE A 268 6.61 -29.97 -3.37
CA PHE A 268 7.71 -29.30 -4.08
C PHE A 268 7.52 -27.78 -4.13
N ALA A 269 6.29 -27.34 -4.38
CA ALA A 269 5.87 -25.94 -4.36
C ALA A 269 4.45 -25.84 -3.81
N VAL A 270 4.06 -24.67 -3.28
CA VAL A 270 2.70 -24.42 -2.76
C VAL A 270 2.26 -23.02 -3.13
N VAL A 271 1.15 -22.91 -3.82
CA VAL A 271 0.44 -21.63 -4.04
C VAL A 271 -0.51 -21.39 -2.89
N GLN A 272 -0.45 -20.19 -2.29
CA GLN A 272 -1.34 -19.82 -1.19
C GLN A 272 -2.44 -18.89 -1.68
N LEU A 273 -3.66 -19.11 -1.18
CA LEU A 273 -4.79 -18.22 -1.42
C LEU A 273 -5.20 -17.59 -0.09
N ARG A 274 -5.46 -16.28 -0.10
CA ARG A 274 -5.87 -15.52 1.09
C ARG A 274 -7.28 -15.00 0.90
N LYS A 275 -8.07 -15.10 1.97
CA LYS A 275 -9.42 -14.56 2.04
C LYS A 275 -9.46 -13.05 1.75
N GLU A 276 -10.36 -12.62 0.87
CA GLU A 276 -10.54 -11.23 0.45
C GLU A 276 -11.71 -10.52 1.14
N ASN A 277 -12.73 -11.29 1.58
CA ASN A 277 -13.91 -10.75 2.23
C ASN A 277 -14.26 -11.55 3.50
N LYS A 278 -15.11 -10.96 4.35
CA LYS A 278 -15.49 -11.55 5.64
C LYS A 278 -16.25 -12.88 5.48
N GLU A 279 -17.06 -12.99 4.44
CA GLU A 279 -17.86 -14.19 4.13
C GLU A 279 -17.00 -15.36 3.65
N GLY A 280 -15.77 -15.12 3.19
CA GLY A 280 -14.87 -16.16 2.67
C GLY A 280 -15.30 -16.70 1.31
N THR A 281 -15.98 -15.90 0.50
CA THR A 281 -16.41 -16.27 -0.85
C THR A 281 -15.40 -15.92 -1.93
N MET A 282 -14.44 -15.04 -1.62
CA MET A 282 -13.41 -14.54 -2.56
C MET A 282 -12.02 -14.79 -1.99
N TYR A 283 -11.09 -15.24 -2.84
CA TYR A 283 -9.70 -15.50 -2.45
C TYR A 283 -8.71 -14.92 -3.44
N ASN A 284 -7.70 -14.21 -2.91
CA ASN A 284 -6.58 -13.67 -3.67
C ASN A 284 -5.48 -14.71 -3.84
N ILE A 285 -4.92 -14.85 -5.04
CA ILE A 285 -3.75 -15.71 -5.28
C ILE A 285 -2.50 -14.94 -4.84
N VAL A 286 -1.96 -15.33 -3.68
CA VAL A 286 -0.88 -14.57 -3.01
C VAL A 286 0.42 -14.61 -3.83
N GLY A 287 0.97 -13.43 -4.12
CA GLY A 287 2.22 -13.29 -4.86
C GLY A 287 2.11 -13.48 -6.38
N PHE A 288 0.87 -13.52 -6.91
CA PHE A 288 0.58 -13.67 -8.33
C PHE A 288 0.21 -12.35 -9.00
N GLN A 289 0.84 -11.25 -8.59
CA GLN A 289 0.82 -10.04 -9.39
C GLN A 289 1.29 -10.39 -10.80
N THR A 290 0.61 -9.88 -11.83
CA THR A 290 0.88 -10.33 -13.19
C THR A 290 0.55 -9.29 -14.25
N HIS A 291 1.31 -9.30 -15.35
CA HIS A 291 1.06 -8.57 -16.58
C HIS A 291 0.60 -9.49 -17.72
N LEU A 292 0.32 -10.76 -17.44
CA LEU A 292 -0.17 -11.67 -18.46
C LEU A 292 -1.54 -11.22 -19.02
N ALA A 293 -1.76 -11.43 -20.31
CA ALA A 293 -3.07 -11.26 -20.93
C ALA A 293 -4.14 -12.12 -20.22
N PHE A 294 -5.36 -11.64 -20.07
CA PHE A 294 -6.43 -12.33 -19.34
C PHE A 294 -6.67 -13.79 -19.78
N PRO A 295 -6.66 -14.12 -21.10
CA PRO A 295 -6.75 -15.52 -21.52
C PRO A 295 -5.58 -16.37 -21.03
N GLU A 296 -4.38 -15.82 -20.96
CA GLU A 296 -3.19 -16.51 -20.46
C GLU A 296 -3.25 -16.69 -18.93
N GLN A 297 -3.71 -15.70 -18.19
CA GLN A 297 -3.93 -15.86 -16.75
C GLN A 297 -4.88 -17.03 -16.47
N ARG A 298 -6.00 -17.10 -17.20
CA ARG A 298 -6.96 -18.22 -17.07
C ARG A 298 -6.30 -19.56 -17.43
N ARG A 299 -5.56 -19.62 -18.53
CA ARG A 299 -4.91 -20.83 -19.03
C ARG A 299 -3.83 -21.32 -18.07
N VAL A 300 -2.90 -20.46 -17.68
CA VAL A 300 -1.73 -20.82 -16.88
C VAL A 300 -2.09 -21.05 -15.42
N PHE A 301 -2.89 -20.17 -14.82
CA PHE A 301 -3.20 -20.32 -13.40
C PHE A 301 -4.16 -21.46 -13.10
N ARG A 302 -4.92 -21.92 -14.08
CA ARG A 302 -5.70 -23.16 -13.97
C ARG A 302 -4.87 -24.45 -14.04
N MET A 303 -3.58 -24.35 -14.32
CA MET A 303 -2.65 -25.48 -14.18
C MET A 303 -2.24 -25.73 -12.72
N ILE A 304 -2.52 -24.81 -11.82
CA ILE A 304 -2.28 -24.97 -10.39
C ILE A 304 -3.28 -25.96 -9.82
N PRO A 305 -2.83 -27.07 -9.17
CA PRO A 305 -3.73 -28.05 -8.56
C PRO A 305 -4.66 -27.40 -7.56
N GLY A 306 -5.96 -27.69 -7.70
CA GLY A 306 -7.02 -27.03 -6.92
C GLY A 306 -7.63 -25.81 -7.61
N LEU A 307 -7.02 -25.28 -8.68
CA LEU A 307 -7.53 -24.14 -9.46
C LEU A 307 -7.94 -24.51 -10.88
N GLU A 308 -8.07 -25.80 -11.22
CA GLU A 308 -8.36 -26.29 -12.57
C GLU A 308 -9.64 -25.68 -13.15
N ASN A 309 -10.62 -25.45 -12.28
CA ASN A 309 -11.92 -24.86 -12.63
C ASN A 309 -12.11 -23.45 -12.08
N ALA A 310 -11.03 -22.78 -11.63
CA ALA A 310 -11.14 -21.50 -10.95
C ALA A 310 -11.88 -20.45 -11.79
N GLU A 311 -12.87 -19.82 -11.16
CA GLU A 311 -13.59 -18.67 -11.69
C GLU A 311 -12.90 -17.38 -11.21
N PHE A 312 -12.37 -16.62 -12.16
CA PHE A 312 -11.68 -15.37 -11.87
C PHE A 312 -12.69 -14.24 -11.73
N LEU A 313 -12.93 -13.80 -10.50
CA LEU A 313 -13.77 -12.64 -10.19
C LEU A 313 -13.05 -11.34 -10.58
N ARG A 314 -11.71 -11.37 -10.54
CA ARG A 314 -10.84 -10.28 -10.96
C ARG A 314 -9.56 -10.84 -11.56
N TYR A 315 -9.14 -10.30 -12.70
CA TYR A 315 -7.83 -10.60 -13.28
C TYR A 315 -6.75 -9.71 -12.70
N GLY A 316 -5.51 -10.18 -12.71
CA GLY A 316 -4.35 -9.37 -12.45
C GLY A 316 -4.14 -8.31 -13.55
N ILE A 317 -3.74 -7.12 -13.16
CA ILE A 317 -3.53 -5.99 -14.07
C ILE A 317 -2.27 -5.26 -13.63
N MET A 318 -1.44 -4.83 -14.60
CA MET A 318 -0.30 -3.94 -14.35
C MET A 318 -0.70 -2.50 -14.59
N HIS A 319 -0.26 -1.61 -13.72
CA HIS A 319 -0.45 -0.16 -13.81
C HIS A 319 0.89 0.56 -13.81
N ARG A 320 0.96 1.67 -14.54
CA ARG A 320 2.05 2.63 -14.44
C ARG A 320 1.76 3.57 -13.28
N ASN A 321 2.66 3.59 -12.30
CA ASN A 321 2.59 4.49 -11.15
C ASN A 321 3.53 5.67 -11.35
N THR A 322 3.11 6.85 -10.91
CA THR A 322 3.92 8.07 -10.90
C THR A 322 4.29 8.42 -9.47
N TYR A 323 5.55 8.75 -9.23
CA TYR A 323 6.03 9.29 -7.96
C TYR A 323 6.99 10.45 -8.18
N LEU A 324 7.13 11.29 -7.17
CA LEU A 324 7.99 12.47 -7.18
C LEU A 324 9.43 12.08 -6.84
N ASN A 325 10.39 12.76 -7.41
CA ASN A 325 11.75 12.80 -6.88
C ASN A 325 11.78 13.73 -5.66
N SER A 326 11.27 13.26 -4.55
CA SER A 326 10.97 14.06 -3.35
C SER A 326 12.17 14.72 -2.67
N PRO A 327 13.39 14.11 -2.65
CA PRO A 327 14.56 14.78 -2.10
C PRO A 327 14.85 16.09 -2.83
N GLY A 328 15.00 17.19 -2.05
CA GLY A 328 15.18 18.54 -2.59
C GLY A 328 13.89 19.20 -3.10
N PHE A 329 12.74 18.52 -2.99
CA PHE A 329 11.42 19.05 -3.34
C PHE A 329 10.48 19.14 -2.12
N LEU A 330 10.52 18.14 -1.22
CA LEU A 330 9.67 18.07 -0.02
C LEU A 330 10.47 18.23 1.28
N ASN A 331 9.83 18.81 2.28
CA ASN A 331 10.25 18.81 3.67
C ASN A 331 9.82 17.48 4.37
N ASN A 332 10.29 17.25 5.60
CA ASN A 332 9.89 16.12 6.42
C ASN A 332 8.47 16.22 7.03
N ASP A 333 7.79 17.34 6.87
CA ASP A 333 6.36 17.53 7.11
C ASP A 333 5.50 17.32 5.85
N TYR A 334 6.13 16.89 4.75
CA TYR A 334 5.58 16.72 3.41
C TYR A 334 5.15 18.02 2.71
N SER A 335 5.46 19.22 3.23
CA SER A 335 5.28 20.48 2.50
C SER A 335 6.33 20.65 1.42
N MET A 336 6.02 21.40 0.37
CA MET A 336 7.01 21.81 -0.63
C MET A 336 8.05 22.78 -0.01
N LEU A 337 9.30 22.63 -0.41
CA LEU A 337 10.38 23.55 -0.01
C LEU A 337 10.11 24.99 -0.48
N GLU A 338 9.64 25.14 -1.71
CA GLU A 338 9.43 26.49 -2.31
C GLU A 338 8.07 27.10 -1.96
N ASN A 339 7.08 26.27 -1.61
CA ASN A 339 5.75 26.73 -1.21
C ASN A 339 5.19 25.89 -0.06
N SER A 340 5.44 26.31 1.15
CA SER A 340 5.06 25.60 2.38
C SER A 340 3.54 25.51 2.62
N ASN A 341 2.69 26.12 1.78
CA ASN A 341 1.25 25.93 1.79
C ASN A 341 0.77 24.73 0.96
N VAL A 342 1.66 24.15 0.13
CA VAL A 342 1.36 22.98 -0.67
C VAL A 342 2.04 21.75 -0.05
N PHE A 343 1.25 20.77 0.30
CA PHE A 343 1.67 19.49 0.87
C PHE A 343 1.41 18.37 -0.13
N PHE A 344 2.27 17.37 -0.10
CA PHE A 344 2.05 16.12 -0.84
C PHE A 344 1.89 14.97 0.13
N ALA A 345 1.12 13.93 -0.24
CA ALA A 345 1.01 12.73 0.57
C ALA A 345 0.72 11.49 -0.30
N GLY A 346 0.89 10.31 0.30
CA GLY A 346 0.65 9.05 -0.35
C GLY A 346 1.83 8.55 -1.18
N GLN A 347 1.59 7.50 -1.93
CA GLN A 347 2.61 6.78 -2.69
C GLN A 347 3.36 7.69 -3.68
N MET A 348 2.73 8.74 -4.16
CA MET A 348 3.37 9.70 -5.04
C MET A 348 4.57 10.42 -4.42
N THR A 349 4.71 10.45 -3.09
CA THR A 349 5.87 11.04 -2.40
C THR A 349 7.08 10.11 -2.31
N GLY A 350 6.98 8.88 -2.82
CA GLY A 350 8.03 7.86 -2.72
C GLY A 350 7.95 7.00 -1.47
N VAL A 351 6.84 7.03 -0.73
CA VAL A 351 6.50 5.97 0.23
C VAL A 351 5.77 4.85 -0.51
N GLU A 352 6.08 3.60 -0.19
CA GLU A 352 5.48 2.45 -0.86
C GLU A 352 4.69 1.60 0.12
N GLY A 353 3.38 1.42 -0.17
CA GLY A 353 2.43 0.63 0.62
C GLY A 353 1.25 1.44 1.14
N TYR A 354 0.17 0.73 1.48
CA TYR A 354 -1.08 1.35 1.94
C TYR A 354 -0.93 2.10 3.25
N ILE A 355 -0.26 1.48 4.22
CA ILE A 355 -0.06 2.05 5.56
C ILE A 355 0.95 3.20 5.51
N GLU A 356 1.99 3.06 4.71
CA GLU A 356 2.97 4.12 4.47
C GLU A 356 2.31 5.34 3.81
N SER A 357 1.43 5.10 2.83
CA SER A 357 0.65 6.16 2.19
C SER A 357 -0.27 6.87 3.19
N ALA A 358 -1.00 6.11 4.01
CA ALA A 358 -1.86 6.68 5.05
C ALA A 358 -1.03 7.45 6.10
N GLY A 359 0.12 6.91 6.54
CA GLY A 359 1.04 7.56 7.47
C GLY A 359 1.56 8.90 6.96
N SER A 360 1.91 9.00 5.67
CA SER A 360 2.29 10.28 5.06
C SER A 360 1.13 11.28 5.03
N GLY A 361 -0.09 10.79 4.75
CA GLY A 361 -1.32 11.58 4.82
C GLY A 361 -1.61 12.11 6.22
N LEU A 362 -1.37 11.29 7.24
CA LEU A 362 -1.48 11.67 8.64
C LEU A 362 -0.54 12.84 8.99
N VAL A 363 0.75 12.73 8.62
CA VAL A 363 1.74 13.78 8.88
C VAL A 363 1.40 15.06 8.12
N ALA A 364 1.09 14.96 6.81
CA ALA A 364 0.72 16.09 5.99
C ALA A 364 -0.54 16.79 6.51
N GLY A 365 -1.55 16.01 6.92
CA GLY A 365 -2.81 16.53 7.48
C GLY A 365 -2.62 17.29 8.79
N ILE A 366 -1.82 16.76 9.72
CA ILE A 366 -1.49 17.44 10.98
C ILE A 366 -0.82 18.79 10.70
N ASN A 367 0.17 18.80 9.80
CA ASN A 367 0.94 20.01 9.51
C ASN A 367 0.17 21.02 8.65
N ALA A 368 -0.70 20.56 7.75
CA ALA A 368 -1.62 21.44 7.03
C ALA A 368 -2.64 22.13 7.97
N ALA A 369 -3.12 21.41 8.98
CA ALA A 369 -3.98 21.98 10.01
C ALA A 369 -3.25 23.03 10.85
N ALA A 370 -2.05 22.73 11.34
CA ALA A 370 -1.21 23.69 12.08
C ALA A 370 -0.94 24.96 11.26
N ARG A 371 -0.62 24.81 9.96
CA ARG A 371 -0.44 25.92 9.03
C ARG A 371 -1.71 26.77 8.91
N ALA A 372 -2.88 26.16 8.82
CA ALA A 372 -4.17 26.87 8.73
C ALA A 372 -4.49 27.62 10.02
N LEU A 373 -4.14 27.09 11.17
CA LEU A 373 -4.32 27.70 12.47
C LEU A 373 -3.27 28.79 12.77
N GLY A 374 -2.15 28.80 12.04
CA GLY A 374 -1.01 29.68 12.32
C GLY A 374 -0.18 29.19 13.49
N GLU A 375 -0.22 27.89 13.73
CA GLU A 375 0.51 27.17 14.79
C GLU A 375 1.82 26.61 14.24
N GLU A 376 2.72 26.23 15.15
CA GLU A 376 3.95 25.50 14.80
C GLU A 376 3.61 24.08 14.34
N GLY A 377 4.27 23.61 13.28
CA GLY A 377 4.09 22.28 12.75
C GLY A 377 4.70 21.19 13.66
N THR A 378 4.20 19.99 13.54
CA THR A 378 4.69 18.81 14.29
C THR A 378 5.74 18.07 13.46
N ILE A 379 6.95 17.93 14.03
CA ILE A 379 8.01 17.10 13.46
C ILE A 379 8.11 15.80 14.25
N PHE A 380 7.93 14.69 13.56
CA PHE A 380 8.06 13.37 14.17
C PHE A 380 9.53 12.97 14.25
N PRO A 381 10.03 12.47 15.40
CA PRO A 381 11.43 12.11 15.55
C PRO A 381 11.85 10.92 14.67
N ASP A 382 13.10 10.91 14.18
CA ASP A 382 13.67 9.82 13.38
C ASP A 382 13.83 8.51 14.18
N THR A 383 13.61 8.55 15.48
CA THR A 383 13.48 7.37 16.37
C THR A 383 12.15 6.65 16.21
N THR A 384 11.17 7.25 15.50
CA THR A 384 9.87 6.67 15.16
C THR A 384 9.86 6.19 13.71
N MET A 385 9.00 5.25 13.36
CA MET A 385 8.88 4.77 11.98
C MET A 385 8.28 5.86 11.07
N ILE A 386 7.27 6.57 11.56
CA ILE A 386 6.62 7.65 10.79
C ILE A 386 7.57 8.81 10.54
N GLY A 387 8.40 9.21 11.51
CA GLY A 387 9.41 10.25 11.36
C GLY A 387 10.56 9.83 10.44
N SER A 388 11.05 8.60 10.57
CA SER A 388 12.09 8.04 9.69
C SER A 388 11.65 7.98 8.23
N MET A 389 10.37 7.67 7.96
CA MET A 389 9.82 7.69 6.61
C MET A 389 9.75 9.11 6.05
N ALA A 390 9.32 10.09 6.86
CA ALA A 390 9.30 11.49 6.48
C ALA A 390 10.72 12.02 6.16
N SER A 391 11.70 11.64 6.98
CA SER A 391 13.11 11.95 6.75
C SER A 391 13.67 11.30 5.49
N TYR A 392 13.25 10.06 5.17
CA TYR A 392 13.61 9.40 3.92
C TYR A 392 13.04 10.14 2.69
N VAL A 393 11.80 10.60 2.75
CA VAL A 393 11.17 11.38 1.68
C VAL A 393 11.92 12.69 1.44
N LYS A 394 12.34 13.37 2.50
CA LYS A 394 13.10 14.62 2.41
C LYS A 394 14.53 14.43 1.90
N ASN A 395 15.24 13.42 2.41
CA ASN A 395 16.69 13.29 2.23
C ASN A 395 17.08 12.25 1.17
N GLY A 396 16.21 11.29 0.87
CA GLY A 396 16.52 10.15 0.00
C GLY A 396 17.56 9.21 0.60
N SER A 397 18.18 8.42 -0.27
CA SER A 397 19.33 7.57 0.08
C SER A 397 20.63 8.32 -0.26
N MET A 398 21.58 8.33 0.66
CA MET A 398 22.90 9.00 0.48
C MET A 398 23.75 8.39 -0.66
N SER A 399 23.39 7.21 -1.19
CA SER A 399 24.27 6.46 -2.11
C SER A 399 23.66 6.13 -3.47
N SER A 400 22.39 6.46 -3.74
CA SER A 400 21.73 6.00 -4.97
C SER A 400 20.60 6.94 -5.41
N LYS A 401 20.10 6.70 -6.63
CA LYS A 401 18.87 7.29 -7.14
C LYS A 401 17.73 7.06 -6.15
N PHE A 402 16.90 8.09 -5.89
CA PHE A 402 15.71 7.98 -5.05
C PHE A 402 14.76 6.91 -5.61
N VAL A 403 14.31 6.03 -4.75
CA VAL A 403 13.36 4.95 -5.08
C VAL A 403 12.29 4.85 -4.00
N PRO A 404 11.05 4.45 -4.33
CA PRO A 404 10.01 4.23 -3.34
C PRO A 404 10.45 3.28 -2.23
N MET A 405 10.06 3.58 -0.98
CA MET A 405 10.50 2.84 0.21
C MET A 405 9.32 2.42 1.07
N ASN A 406 9.29 1.12 1.42
CA ASN A 406 8.41 0.61 2.47
C ASN A 406 8.98 0.91 3.86
N ALA A 407 8.10 0.92 4.87
CA ALA A 407 8.51 0.90 6.26
C ALA A 407 9.46 -0.27 6.53
N ASN A 408 10.66 0.01 7.00
CA ASN A 408 11.67 -0.98 7.37
C ASN A 408 12.59 -0.45 8.47
N PHE A 409 13.12 -1.34 9.31
CA PHE A 409 14.00 -0.95 10.41
C PHE A 409 15.38 -0.45 9.98
N GLY A 410 15.68 -0.47 8.68
CA GLY A 410 16.95 0.07 8.15
C GLY A 410 16.97 1.58 8.04
N ILE A 411 15.80 2.23 7.98
CA ILE A 411 15.69 3.70 7.90
C ILE A 411 15.49 4.37 9.26
N ILE A 412 15.12 3.61 10.31
CA ILE A 412 14.93 4.18 11.66
C ILE A 412 16.28 4.47 12.31
N GLU A 413 16.36 5.54 13.09
CA GLU A 413 17.58 5.90 13.81
C GLU A 413 18.10 4.73 14.64
N PRO A 414 19.38 4.33 14.51
CA PRO A 414 19.93 3.19 15.22
C PRO A 414 20.01 3.43 16.73
N LEU A 415 20.06 2.34 17.52
CA LEU A 415 20.17 2.41 18.99
C LEU A 415 21.53 2.93 19.50
N GLY A 416 22.56 3.00 18.64
CA GLY A 416 23.91 3.41 19.05
C GLY A 416 24.69 2.35 19.83
N TYR A 417 24.08 1.21 20.16
CA TYR A 417 24.71 0.11 20.88
C TYR A 417 24.22 -1.27 20.38
N ARG A 418 25.02 -2.32 20.68
CA ARG A 418 24.68 -3.69 20.31
C ARG A 418 23.74 -4.33 21.32
N VAL A 419 22.59 -4.81 20.84
CA VAL A 419 21.62 -5.56 21.65
C VAL A 419 22.00 -7.04 21.72
N LYS A 420 21.98 -7.61 22.93
CA LYS A 420 22.08 -9.07 23.13
C LYS A 420 20.68 -9.69 22.97
N GLY A 421 20.57 -10.89 22.40
CA GLY A 421 19.28 -11.59 22.21
C GLY A 421 18.79 -11.65 20.76
N GLY A 422 19.60 -11.17 19.81
CA GLY A 422 19.31 -11.31 18.38
C GLY A 422 18.39 -10.24 17.80
N LYS A 423 17.86 -10.51 16.61
CA LYS A 423 17.13 -9.53 15.79
C LYS A 423 15.79 -9.14 16.42
N ILE A 424 15.05 -10.10 16.98
CA ILE A 424 13.74 -9.86 17.62
C ILE A 424 13.90 -8.94 18.83
N ALA A 425 14.81 -9.28 19.76
CA ALA A 425 15.07 -8.46 20.96
C ALA A 425 15.50 -7.02 20.59
N LYS A 426 16.31 -6.86 19.51
CA LYS A 426 16.64 -5.53 18.99
C LYS A 426 15.40 -4.77 18.55
N TYR A 427 14.48 -5.41 17.81
CA TYR A 427 13.30 -4.74 17.27
C TYR A 427 12.27 -4.43 18.36
N GLU A 428 12.17 -5.22 19.43
CA GLU A 428 11.36 -4.91 20.60
C GLU A 428 11.83 -3.61 21.28
N ILE A 429 13.14 -3.43 21.45
CA ILE A 429 13.71 -2.21 22.04
C ILE A 429 13.48 -1.00 21.12
N VAL A 430 13.69 -1.16 19.82
CA VAL A 430 13.42 -0.08 18.83
C VAL A 430 11.96 0.32 18.88
N ALA A 431 11.04 -0.66 18.89
CA ALA A 431 9.61 -0.40 18.94
C ALA A 431 9.21 0.32 20.26
N ALA A 432 9.73 -0.13 21.41
CA ALA A 432 9.45 0.51 22.69
C ALA A 432 9.89 1.98 22.70
N ARG A 433 11.12 2.28 22.22
CA ARG A 433 11.64 3.65 22.07
C ARG A 433 10.75 4.51 21.17
N ALA A 434 10.36 3.96 20.01
CA ALA A 434 9.54 4.66 19.03
C ALA A 434 8.16 5.01 19.60
N LEU A 435 7.53 4.06 20.29
CA LEU A 435 6.20 4.25 20.88
C LEU A 435 6.22 5.24 22.05
N GLU A 436 7.28 5.25 22.86
CA GLU A 436 7.48 6.27 23.90
C GLU A 436 7.62 7.68 23.29
N ALA A 437 8.38 7.79 22.20
CA ALA A 437 8.53 9.07 21.48
C ALA A 437 7.19 9.56 20.88
N ILE A 438 6.38 8.65 20.28
CA ILE A 438 5.05 8.98 19.79
C ILE A 438 4.12 9.44 20.91
N ASP A 439 4.13 8.77 22.07
CA ASP A 439 3.31 9.19 23.21
C ASP A 439 3.69 10.61 23.69
N GLY A 440 4.97 10.96 23.63
CA GLY A 440 5.45 12.32 23.87
C GLY A 440 4.88 13.34 22.87
N VAL A 441 4.97 13.03 21.57
CA VAL A 441 4.42 13.88 20.49
C VAL A 441 2.90 14.05 20.66
N VAL A 442 2.17 12.97 20.94
CA VAL A 442 0.71 13.03 21.16
C VAL A 442 0.35 13.88 22.39
N ALA A 443 1.15 13.81 23.45
CA ALA A 443 0.94 14.63 24.64
C ALA A 443 1.19 16.13 24.36
N GLU A 444 2.15 16.47 23.50
CA GLU A 444 2.41 17.85 23.06
C GLU A 444 1.29 18.40 22.19
N MET A 445 0.75 17.60 21.25
CA MET A 445 -0.37 17.99 20.40
C MET A 445 -1.67 18.28 21.15
N LYS A 446 -1.80 17.82 22.40
CA LYS A 446 -3.00 18.02 23.24
C LYS A 446 -2.92 19.26 24.14
N LYS A 447 -1.78 19.94 24.17
CA LYS A 447 -1.58 21.18 24.94
C LYS A 447 -2.06 22.40 24.15
#